data_65544da693cb75dfe66d9a916fd33690
#
_entry.id   65544da693cb75dfe66d9a916fd33690
#
_cell.length_a   1.000
_cell.length_b   1.000
_cell.length_c   1.000
_cell.angle_alpha   90.00
_cell.angle_beta   90.00
_cell.angle_gamma   90.00
#
_symmetry.space_group_name_H-M   'P 1'
#
loop_
_entity.id
_entity.type
_entity.pdbx_description
1 polymer ?
#
loop_
_entity_poly.entity_id
_entity_poly.type
_entity_poly.pdbx_seq_one_letter_code
_entity_poly.pdbx_strand_id
1 'polypeptide(L)'
;MVLIVALLSLSACGANSKKITIGTKFDQPGLAAKKPDGTLAGFDIDVATYVAGQLGYKPDDIEWKEAPSGQRENLIQNHQVDFIVATYSITDARKQKVSFGGPYLVTGQSLLVRADNDEITSVESLQNHKKLCSVSGSTPAQRIKDKYPGVQLQQYDTYSACLEAVKTGAIDALSTDEVILAGYAAQTPGAFKLIGKPFSVEKYGIGLLKGDKELRQKINDAIVKMQKSGEWQAAFDRNLGPAGLSAPAPPPLDTNIDGAGGAKHVDLWGTYGGKILKAFWTTIQLTLLAAAGALILGTVLAAMRLSPVPVLRWLGTAYVNVVRNTPLTLIILFCSFGIGNTLRITLVDPHSTTAVVDSNFRLAALGLTVYTASFVCETLRSGINTVPLGQAEAARSLGLSFGQNLRLILLPQAFRAVVNPLGSVLIALVKNTTIASAIGVAEAALLMKEMIENTAALLAVGSIFAAGFVVLTLPLGLLFGWLGKRYAVVR
;
A
#
# COMPACT_ATOMS: atom_id res chain seq x y z
N MET A 1 42.79 -3.18 -52.51
CA MET A 1 41.39 -3.38 -52.92
C MET A 1 40.53 -3.02 -51.71
N VAL A 2 40.11 -1.75 -51.66
CA VAL A 2 39.40 -1.14 -50.54
C VAL A 2 37.92 -1.20 -50.86
N LEU A 3 37.13 -1.93 -50.06
CA LEU A 3 35.67 -1.96 -50.17
C LEU A 3 35.09 -0.83 -49.29
N ILE A 4 34.56 0.22 -49.91
CA ILE A 4 33.78 1.27 -49.29
C ILE A 4 32.37 0.75 -49.16
N VAL A 5 31.92 0.52 -47.89
CA VAL A 5 30.52 0.24 -47.58
C VAL A 5 29.86 1.58 -47.26
N ALA A 6 29.01 2.03 -48.16
CA ALA A 6 28.16 3.20 -48.00
C ALA A 6 27.02 2.85 -47.03
N LEU A 7 27.07 3.38 -45.83
CA LEU A 7 25.93 3.38 -44.87
C LEU A 7 24.90 4.43 -45.33
N LEU A 8 23.84 3.98 -45.97
CA LEU A 8 22.62 4.75 -46.18
C LEU A 8 21.92 4.93 -44.82
N SER A 9 22.11 6.07 -44.22
CA SER A 9 21.31 6.54 -43.10
C SER A 9 19.89 6.89 -43.59
N LEU A 10 18.98 5.94 -43.46
CA LEU A 10 17.55 6.21 -43.53
C LEU A 10 17.17 7.00 -42.27
N SER A 11 17.15 8.33 -42.39
CA SER A 11 16.45 9.19 -41.46
C SER A 11 14.96 8.92 -41.63
N ALA A 12 14.43 7.97 -40.83
CA ALA A 12 13.02 7.89 -40.59
C ALA A 12 12.61 9.14 -39.79
N CYS A 13 12.03 10.12 -40.48
CA CYS A 13 11.21 11.16 -39.82
C CYS A 13 9.98 10.47 -39.22
N GLY A 14 10.16 9.81 -38.09
CA GLY A 14 9.08 9.53 -37.15
C GLY A 14 8.66 10.88 -36.59
N ALA A 15 7.46 11.34 -36.97
CA ALA A 15 6.80 12.43 -36.25
C ALA A 15 6.80 12.03 -34.77
N ASN A 16 7.61 12.73 -33.96
CA ASN A 16 7.64 12.59 -32.52
C ASN A 16 6.26 13.05 -32.04
N SER A 17 5.29 12.14 -31.93
CA SER A 17 4.00 12.47 -31.34
C SER A 17 4.29 12.91 -29.92
N LYS A 18 4.04 14.19 -29.65
CA LYS A 18 4.26 14.79 -28.33
C LYS A 18 3.30 14.12 -27.38
N LYS A 19 3.77 13.18 -26.57
CA LYS A 19 2.96 12.48 -25.57
C LYS A 19 2.74 13.36 -24.34
N ILE A 20 1.61 13.14 -23.66
CA ILE A 20 1.29 13.77 -22.38
C ILE A 20 1.01 12.67 -21.35
N THR A 21 1.62 12.77 -20.18
CA THR A 21 1.40 11.81 -19.10
C THR A 21 0.42 12.36 -18.09
N ILE A 22 -0.73 11.69 -17.91
CA ILE A 22 -1.79 12.11 -17.01
C ILE A 22 -1.94 11.11 -15.87
N GLY A 23 -1.85 11.63 -14.64
CA GLY A 23 -2.09 10.85 -13.43
C GLY A 23 -3.58 10.71 -13.13
N THR A 24 -4.05 9.48 -12.87
CA THR A 24 -5.44 9.23 -12.50
C THR A 24 -5.58 8.04 -11.56
N LYS A 25 -6.78 7.81 -11.01
CA LYS A 25 -7.10 6.59 -10.26
C LYS A 25 -7.39 5.43 -11.21
N PHE A 26 -7.17 4.19 -10.72
CA PHE A 26 -7.48 2.99 -11.49
C PHE A 26 -8.58 2.14 -10.86
N ASP A 27 -9.03 2.50 -9.66
CA ASP A 27 -9.93 1.72 -8.82
C ASP A 27 -11.26 2.40 -8.46
N GLN A 28 -11.62 3.51 -9.11
CA GLN A 28 -12.82 4.29 -8.76
C GLN A 28 -13.90 4.20 -9.86
N PRO A 29 -14.88 3.29 -9.71
CA PRO A 29 -15.97 3.13 -10.67
C PRO A 29 -16.78 4.43 -10.88
N GLY A 30 -17.12 4.72 -12.12
CA GLY A 30 -17.81 5.95 -12.50
C GLY A 30 -16.92 7.20 -12.55
N LEU A 31 -15.71 7.18 -11.97
CA LEU A 31 -14.76 8.30 -11.95
C LEU A 31 -13.50 7.99 -12.76
N ALA A 32 -12.70 7.03 -12.32
CA ALA A 32 -11.56 6.52 -13.06
C ALA A 32 -11.31 5.06 -12.69
N ALA A 33 -11.76 4.15 -13.53
CA ALA A 33 -11.61 2.72 -13.34
C ALA A 33 -10.95 2.06 -14.53
N LYS A 34 -9.97 1.20 -14.25
CA LYS A 34 -9.32 0.37 -15.26
C LYS A 34 -10.14 -0.89 -15.49
N LYS A 35 -10.57 -1.10 -16.72
CA LYS A 35 -11.32 -2.29 -17.14
C LYS A 35 -10.40 -3.49 -17.34
N PRO A 36 -10.94 -4.72 -17.40
CA PRO A 36 -10.14 -5.92 -17.65
C PRO A 36 -9.38 -5.92 -18.99
N ASP A 37 -9.87 -5.19 -19.98
CA ASP A 37 -9.22 -4.98 -21.28
C ASP A 37 -8.06 -3.97 -21.23
N GLY A 38 -7.81 -3.37 -20.07
CA GLY A 38 -6.77 -2.37 -19.84
C GLY A 38 -7.20 -0.94 -20.12
N THR A 39 -8.39 -0.69 -20.69
CA THR A 39 -8.92 0.66 -20.94
C THR A 39 -9.35 1.33 -19.64
N LEU A 40 -9.26 2.66 -19.61
CA LEU A 40 -9.74 3.48 -18.51
C LEU A 40 -11.06 4.15 -18.89
N ALA A 41 -11.99 4.25 -17.95
CA ALA A 41 -13.27 4.92 -18.17
C ALA A 41 -13.74 5.59 -16.88
N GLY A 42 -14.55 6.65 -17.05
CA GLY A 42 -15.17 7.39 -15.95
C GLY A 42 -15.11 8.89 -16.16
N PHE A 43 -15.74 9.63 -15.25
CA PHE A 43 -15.87 11.08 -15.34
C PHE A 43 -14.53 11.80 -15.32
N ASP A 44 -13.60 11.40 -14.45
CA ASP A 44 -12.25 11.95 -14.38
C ASP A 44 -11.46 11.70 -15.68
N ILE A 45 -11.68 10.53 -16.31
CA ILE A 45 -11.07 10.18 -17.60
C ILE A 45 -11.60 11.08 -18.71
N ASP A 46 -12.93 11.31 -18.74
CA ASP A 46 -13.54 12.20 -19.73
C ASP A 46 -13.05 13.64 -19.58
N VAL A 47 -12.98 14.14 -18.32
CA VAL A 47 -12.44 15.48 -18.03
C VAL A 47 -10.96 15.57 -18.46
N ALA A 48 -10.15 14.60 -18.11
CA ALA A 48 -8.73 14.59 -18.45
C ALA A 48 -8.50 14.53 -19.95
N THR A 49 -9.25 13.70 -20.67
CA THR A 49 -9.17 13.55 -22.12
C THR A 49 -9.63 14.82 -22.83
N TYR A 50 -10.71 15.46 -22.33
CA TYR A 50 -11.18 16.75 -22.87
C TYR A 50 -10.12 17.84 -22.72
N VAL A 51 -9.56 17.96 -21.51
CA VAL A 51 -8.49 18.92 -21.24
C VAL A 51 -7.27 18.67 -22.13
N ALA A 52 -6.81 17.43 -22.25
CA ALA A 52 -5.71 17.08 -23.14
C ALA A 52 -6.00 17.46 -24.60
N GLY A 53 -7.23 17.22 -25.07
CA GLY A 53 -7.68 17.63 -26.40
C GLY A 53 -7.60 19.15 -26.63
N GLN A 54 -7.98 19.97 -25.62
CA GLN A 54 -7.84 21.43 -25.69
C GLN A 54 -6.37 21.89 -25.63
N LEU A 55 -5.48 21.07 -25.06
CA LEU A 55 -4.03 21.30 -25.10
C LEU A 55 -3.36 20.84 -26.40
N GLY A 56 -4.13 20.23 -27.34
CA GLY A 56 -3.65 19.81 -28.66
C GLY A 56 -3.19 18.36 -28.74
N TYR A 57 -3.48 17.52 -27.75
CA TYR A 57 -3.16 16.11 -27.73
C TYR A 57 -4.35 15.26 -28.20
N LYS A 58 -4.10 14.19 -28.94
CA LYS A 58 -5.09 13.19 -29.28
C LYS A 58 -5.24 12.17 -28.16
N PRO A 59 -6.34 11.41 -28.08
CA PRO A 59 -6.48 10.34 -27.09
C PRO A 59 -5.32 9.33 -27.08
N ASP A 60 -4.78 8.98 -28.25
CA ASP A 60 -3.65 8.05 -28.39
C ASP A 60 -2.30 8.63 -27.92
N ASP A 61 -2.23 9.95 -27.76
CA ASP A 61 -1.03 10.65 -27.23
C ASP A 61 -1.02 10.67 -25.69
N ILE A 62 -2.10 10.21 -25.02
CA ILE A 62 -2.22 10.23 -23.56
C ILE A 62 -1.61 8.94 -22.98
N GLU A 63 -0.61 9.12 -22.15
CA GLU A 63 -0.05 8.05 -21.31
C GLU A 63 -0.67 8.14 -19.90
N TRP A 64 -1.40 7.12 -19.52
CA TRP A 64 -2.07 7.07 -18.22
C TRP A 64 -1.16 6.50 -17.15
N LYS A 65 -1.02 7.21 -16.03
CA LYS A 65 -0.26 6.78 -14.87
C LYS A 65 -1.14 6.68 -13.64
N GLU A 66 -1.03 5.57 -12.91
CA GLU A 66 -1.74 5.44 -11.65
C GLU A 66 -1.24 6.45 -10.63
N ALA A 67 -2.17 7.20 -10.01
CA ALA A 67 -1.89 8.24 -9.04
C ALA A 67 -2.61 7.97 -7.70
N PRO A 68 -2.09 7.05 -6.87
CA PRO A 68 -2.60 6.80 -5.53
C PRO A 68 -2.60 8.07 -4.70
N SER A 69 -3.54 8.17 -3.73
CA SER A 69 -3.76 9.41 -2.97
C SER A 69 -2.49 9.97 -2.34
N GLY A 70 -1.67 9.13 -1.72
CA GLY A 70 -0.43 9.56 -1.06
C GLY A 70 0.75 9.83 -1.98
N GLN A 71 0.60 9.69 -3.30
CA GLN A 71 1.71 9.85 -4.25
C GLN A 71 1.53 11.03 -5.21
N ARG A 72 0.34 11.65 -5.25
CA ARG A 72 -0.03 12.65 -6.27
C ARG A 72 0.93 13.84 -6.30
N GLU A 73 1.24 14.43 -5.14
CA GLU A 73 2.15 15.56 -5.04
C GLU A 73 3.56 15.19 -5.52
N ASN A 74 4.03 14.00 -5.17
CA ASN A 74 5.35 13.51 -5.60
C ASN A 74 5.44 13.24 -7.10
N LEU A 75 4.38 12.67 -7.69
CA LEU A 75 4.32 12.43 -9.13
C LEU A 75 4.44 13.73 -9.92
N ILE A 76 3.75 14.80 -9.46
CA ILE A 76 3.81 16.13 -10.07
C ILE A 76 5.20 16.76 -9.87
N GLN A 77 5.70 16.79 -8.63
CA GLN A 77 6.97 17.45 -8.29
C GLN A 77 8.19 16.81 -8.95
N ASN A 78 8.13 15.49 -9.20
CA ASN A 78 9.19 14.75 -9.87
C ASN A 78 8.98 14.63 -11.39
N HIS A 79 8.08 15.45 -11.99
CA HIS A 79 7.79 15.47 -13.43
C HIS A 79 7.45 14.08 -14.01
N GLN A 80 6.84 13.22 -13.19
CA GLN A 80 6.42 11.90 -13.63
C GLN A 80 5.03 11.92 -14.28
N VAL A 81 4.33 13.04 -14.17
CA VAL A 81 3.07 13.36 -14.83
C VAL A 81 3.06 14.85 -15.16
N ASP A 82 2.35 15.21 -16.23
CA ASP A 82 2.16 16.62 -16.61
C ASP A 82 1.07 17.26 -15.76
N PHE A 83 -0.03 16.52 -15.52
CA PHE A 83 -1.09 16.90 -14.59
C PHE A 83 -1.83 15.67 -14.06
N ILE A 84 -2.66 15.86 -13.01
CA ILE A 84 -3.43 14.81 -12.35
C ILE A 84 -4.91 15.15 -12.31
N VAL A 85 -5.75 14.20 -12.76
CA VAL A 85 -7.22 14.19 -12.60
C VAL A 85 -7.58 12.89 -11.89
N ALA A 86 -7.79 12.97 -10.59
CA ALA A 86 -7.86 11.76 -9.73
C ALA A 86 -8.66 12.03 -8.45
N THR A 87 -9.90 12.53 -8.54
CA THR A 87 -10.69 12.93 -7.37
C THR A 87 -9.84 13.74 -6.37
N TYR A 88 -9.14 14.75 -6.90
CA TYR A 88 -8.07 15.43 -6.18
C TYR A 88 -8.58 16.68 -5.49
N SER A 89 -8.99 16.54 -4.21
CA SER A 89 -9.49 17.67 -3.41
C SER A 89 -8.47 18.80 -3.31
N ILE A 90 -8.89 19.99 -3.67
CA ILE A 90 -8.14 21.23 -3.50
C ILE A 90 -8.11 21.59 -2.02
N THR A 91 -6.94 21.63 -1.40
CA THR A 91 -6.74 22.06 -0.02
C THR A 91 -5.58 23.05 0.07
N ASP A 92 -5.60 23.90 1.11
CA ASP A 92 -4.52 24.88 1.29
C ASP A 92 -3.15 24.22 1.50
N ALA A 93 -3.11 23.08 2.20
CA ALA A 93 -1.90 22.30 2.37
C ALA A 93 -1.33 21.79 1.03
N ARG A 94 -2.21 21.34 0.12
CA ARG A 94 -1.81 20.88 -1.22
C ARG A 94 -1.43 22.04 -2.14
N LYS A 95 -2.15 23.18 -2.05
CA LYS A 95 -1.78 24.40 -2.81
C LYS A 95 -0.38 24.89 -2.49
N GLN A 96 0.16 24.62 -1.31
CA GLN A 96 1.55 24.95 -1.00
C GLN A 96 2.56 24.13 -1.81
N LYS A 97 2.19 22.92 -2.25
CA LYS A 97 3.06 21.94 -2.89
C LYS A 97 2.90 21.88 -4.41
N VAL A 98 1.68 22.02 -4.88
CA VAL A 98 1.27 21.93 -6.29
C VAL A 98 0.31 23.07 -6.62
N SER A 99 0.13 23.37 -7.91
CA SER A 99 -0.92 24.24 -8.39
C SER A 99 -2.17 23.44 -8.76
N PHE A 100 -3.33 24.09 -8.78
CA PHE A 100 -4.58 23.49 -9.19
C PHE A 100 -5.28 24.33 -10.26
N GLY A 101 -5.81 23.67 -11.28
CA GLY A 101 -6.88 24.17 -12.14
C GLY A 101 -8.24 23.70 -11.63
N GLY A 102 -9.28 24.43 -11.93
CA GLY A 102 -10.66 24.11 -11.53
C GLY A 102 -11.15 24.86 -10.29
N PRO A 103 -12.08 24.32 -9.48
CA PRO A 103 -12.53 22.92 -9.47
C PRO A 103 -13.35 22.52 -10.70
N TYR A 104 -13.32 21.21 -11.03
CA TYR A 104 -14.15 20.65 -12.08
C TYR A 104 -15.40 19.92 -11.52
N LEU A 105 -15.39 19.56 -10.23
CA LEU A 105 -16.50 18.95 -9.51
C LEU A 105 -16.48 19.39 -8.05
N VAL A 106 -17.65 19.49 -7.43
CA VAL A 106 -17.82 19.65 -5.98
C VAL A 106 -18.70 18.53 -5.47
N THR A 107 -18.24 17.88 -4.42
CA THR A 107 -18.91 16.79 -3.73
C THR A 107 -18.71 16.93 -2.21
N GLY A 108 -18.97 15.90 -1.43
CA GLY A 108 -18.67 15.90 0.00
C GLY A 108 -18.42 14.50 0.50
N GLN A 109 -17.76 14.41 1.65
CA GLN A 109 -17.47 13.15 2.32
C GLN A 109 -18.73 12.57 2.94
N SER A 110 -18.93 11.26 2.76
CA SER A 110 -20.06 10.50 3.29
C SER A 110 -19.60 9.14 3.83
N LEU A 111 -20.55 8.28 4.17
CA LEU A 111 -20.31 6.93 4.67
C LEU A 111 -21.03 5.91 3.78
N LEU A 112 -20.40 4.74 3.60
CA LEU A 112 -20.99 3.58 2.99
C LEU A 112 -20.92 2.41 3.99
N VAL A 113 -22.02 1.72 4.16
CA VAL A 113 -22.14 0.52 5.01
C VAL A 113 -22.80 -0.61 4.22
N ARG A 114 -22.77 -1.82 4.75
CA ARG A 114 -23.59 -2.91 4.19
C ARG A 114 -25.07 -2.56 4.28
N ALA A 115 -25.86 -3.08 3.34
CA ALA A 115 -27.29 -2.80 3.26
C ALA A 115 -28.05 -3.23 4.53
N ASP A 116 -27.58 -4.28 5.22
CA ASP A 116 -28.14 -4.83 6.46
C ASP A 116 -27.70 -4.11 7.75
N ASN A 117 -26.86 -3.08 7.65
CA ASN A 117 -26.37 -2.34 8.81
C ASN A 117 -27.30 -1.16 9.11
N ASP A 118 -28.08 -1.23 10.19
CA ASP A 118 -28.96 -0.17 10.67
C ASP A 118 -28.41 0.58 11.89
N GLU A 119 -27.24 0.17 12.40
CA GLU A 119 -26.65 0.78 13.60
C GLU A 119 -25.89 2.08 13.28
N ILE A 120 -25.34 2.20 12.07
CA ILE A 120 -24.56 3.37 11.66
C ILE A 120 -25.47 4.29 10.87
N THR A 121 -25.82 5.42 11.46
CA THR A 121 -26.74 6.43 10.89
C THR A 121 -26.04 7.76 10.59
N SER A 122 -24.85 7.98 11.15
CA SER A 122 -24.03 9.19 10.94
C SER A 122 -22.56 8.91 11.29
N VAL A 123 -21.68 9.88 11.03
CA VAL A 123 -20.25 9.77 11.40
C VAL A 123 -20.05 9.75 12.92
N GLU A 124 -20.94 10.38 13.69
CA GLU A 124 -20.88 10.39 15.17
C GLU A 124 -21.16 9.00 15.75
N SER A 125 -22.01 8.19 15.10
CA SER A 125 -22.31 6.82 15.56
C SER A 125 -21.11 5.88 15.45
N LEU A 126 -20.06 6.27 14.70
CA LEU A 126 -18.82 5.50 14.59
C LEU A 126 -17.94 5.60 15.85
N GLN A 127 -18.14 6.60 16.71
CA GLN A 127 -17.31 6.80 17.91
C GLN A 127 -17.53 5.70 18.96
N ASN A 128 -18.57 4.89 18.84
CA ASN A 128 -18.88 3.76 19.73
C ASN A 128 -18.14 2.48 19.30
N HIS A 129 -16.82 2.54 19.20
CA HIS A 129 -15.94 1.41 18.86
C HIS A 129 -16.18 0.80 17.46
N LYS A 130 -16.88 1.50 16.57
CA LYS A 130 -17.07 1.06 15.20
C LYS A 130 -15.78 1.22 14.38
N LYS A 131 -15.55 0.28 13.49
CA LYS A 131 -14.38 0.21 12.63
C LYS A 131 -14.68 0.90 11.31
N LEU A 132 -13.91 1.94 11.02
CA LEU A 132 -14.03 2.72 9.79
C LEU A 132 -12.82 2.49 8.90
N CYS A 133 -13.05 2.32 7.61
CA CYS A 133 -12.00 2.31 6.60
C CYS A 133 -11.94 3.62 5.83
N SER A 134 -10.74 4.04 5.48
CA SER A 134 -10.47 5.04 4.45
C SER A 134 -9.10 4.79 3.82
N VAL A 135 -8.74 5.55 2.78
CA VAL A 135 -7.45 5.37 2.08
C VAL A 135 -6.39 6.28 2.67
N SER A 136 -5.20 5.72 2.88
CA SER A 136 -4.01 6.49 3.24
C SER A 136 -3.82 7.60 2.22
N GLY A 137 -3.59 8.82 2.71
CA GLY A 137 -3.36 9.94 1.85
C GLY A 137 -4.57 10.65 1.31
N SER A 138 -5.72 10.22 1.67
CA SER A 138 -6.95 10.89 1.29
C SER A 138 -7.35 11.98 2.28
N THR A 139 -7.98 13.04 1.78
CA THR A 139 -8.61 14.08 2.62
C THR A 139 -9.64 13.50 3.58
N PRO A 140 -10.48 12.51 3.16
CA PRO A 140 -11.39 11.82 4.07
C PRO A 140 -10.72 11.14 5.26
N ALA A 141 -9.62 10.41 5.04
CA ALA A 141 -8.89 9.76 6.13
C ALA A 141 -8.32 10.79 7.13
N GLN A 142 -7.73 11.88 6.60
CA GLN A 142 -7.18 12.94 7.45
C GLN A 142 -8.26 13.63 8.28
N ARG A 143 -9.42 13.93 7.68
CA ARG A 143 -10.54 14.55 8.40
C ARG A 143 -11.05 13.68 9.54
N ILE A 144 -11.15 12.37 9.35
CA ILE A 144 -11.55 11.45 10.41
C ILE A 144 -10.54 11.49 11.57
N LYS A 145 -9.24 11.46 11.27
CA LYS A 145 -8.19 11.56 12.30
C LYS A 145 -8.29 12.85 13.11
N ASP A 146 -8.57 13.97 12.44
CA ASP A 146 -8.55 15.30 13.05
C ASP A 146 -9.83 15.58 13.87
N LYS A 147 -11.00 15.16 13.34
CA LYS A 147 -12.29 15.53 13.89
C LYS A 147 -12.95 14.44 14.74
N TYR A 148 -12.61 13.18 14.52
CA TYR A 148 -13.24 12.03 15.15
C TYR A 148 -12.21 11.05 15.72
N PRO A 149 -11.37 11.48 16.68
CA PRO A 149 -10.26 10.67 17.20
C PRO A 149 -10.69 9.40 17.93
N GLY A 150 -11.97 9.28 18.33
CA GLY A 150 -12.54 8.08 18.95
C GLY A 150 -12.93 6.99 17.96
N VAL A 151 -12.86 7.24 16.63
CA VAL A 151 -13.18 6.27 15.61
C VAL A 151 -11.98 5.34 15.37
N GLN A 152 -12.21 4.04 15.31
CA GLN A 152 -11.18 3.07 14.95
C GLN A 152 -10.93 3.12 13.43
N LEU A 153 -10.08 4.05 12.99
CA LEU A 153 -9.74 4.24 11.59
C LEU A 153 -8.70 3.23 11.14
N GLN A 154 -9.10 2.35 10.21
CA GLN A 154 -8.22 1.49 9.42
C GLN A 154 -7.93 2.14 8.08
N GLN A 155 -6.66 2.21 7.69
CA GLN A 155 -6.27 2.77 6.40
C GLN A 155 -5.70 1.68 5.49
N TYR A 156 -6.19 1.65 4.24
CA TYR A 156 -5.67 0.82 3.16
C TYR A 156 -5.09 1.71 2.03
N ASP A 157 -4.40 1.09 1.07
CA ASP A 157 -3.84 1.82 -0.07
C ASP A 157 -4.90 2.14 -1.15
N THR A 158 -6.03 1.38 -1.19
CA THR A 158 -7.10 1.53 -2.18
C THR A 158 -8.49 1.48 -1.54
N TYR A 159 -9.46 2.14 -2.17
CA TYR A 159 -10.87 2.07 -1.73
C TYR A 159 -11.51 0.72 -2.04
N SER A 160 -11.07 0.03 -3.09
CA SER A 160 -11.52 -1.33 -3.40
C SER A 160 -11.17 -2.31 -2.27
N ALA A 161 -10.00 -2.19 -1.64
CA ALA A 161 -9.63 -2.98 -0.45
C ALA A 161 -10.52 -2.64 0.75
N CYS A 162 -10.85 -1.37 0.97
CA CYS A 162 -11.80 -0.95 1.98
C CYS A 162 -13.20 -1.56 1.75
N LEU A 163 -13.69 -1.50 0.50
CA LEU A 163 -15.01 -2.02 0.15
C LEU A 163 -15.12 -3.53 0.44
N GLU A 164 -14.07 -4.30 0.09
CA GLU A 164 -14.04 -5.73 0.38
C GLU A 164 -14.06 -6.01 1.89
N ALA A 165 -13.33 -5.20 2.67
CA ALA A 165 -13.33 -5.32 4.13
C ALA A 165 -14.72 -4.98 4.74
N VAL A 166 -15.46 -4.03 4.19
CA VAL A 166 -16.85 -3.74 4.60
C VAL A 166 -17.78 -4.88 4.20
N LYS A 167 -17.66 -5.37 2.97
CA LYS A 167 -18.48 -6.47 2.44
C LYS A 167 -18.38 -7.73 3.29
N THR A 168 -17.18 -8.08 3.73
CA THR A 168 -16.94 -9.25 4.59
C THR A 168 -17.31 -9.02 6.06
N GLY A 169 -17.62 -7.77 6.46
CA GLY A 169 -17.95 -7.41 7.84
C GLY A 169 -16.74 -7.27 8.77
N ALA A 170 -15.53 -7.23 8.22
CA ALA A 170 -14.32 -6.95 9.00
C ALA A 170 -14.24 -5.49 9.45
N ILE A 171 -14.80 -4.60 8.64
CA ILE A 171 -14.95 -3.16 8.86
C ILE A 171 -16.43 -2.84 8.79
N ASP A 172 -16.88 -1.91 9.64
CA ASP A 172 -18.30 -1.55 9.75
C ASP A 172 -18.73 -0.55 8.67
N ALA A 173 -17.84 0.39 8.33
CA ALA A 173 -18.12 1.45 7.35
C ALA A 173 -16.88 1.84 6.54
N LEU A 174 -17.12 2.35 5.32
CA LEU A 174 -16.14 3.02 4.47
C LEU A 174 -16.49 4.50 4.41
N SER A 175 -15.50 5.38 4.60
CA SER A 175 -15.67 6.82 4.42
C SER A 175 -14.79 7.36 3.32
N THR A 176 -15.43 7.99 2.36
CA THR A 176 -14.81 8.82 1.32
C THR A 176 -15.88 9.74 0.71
N ASP A 177 -15.59 10.36 -0.42
CA ASP A 177 -16.50 11.28 -1.07
C ASP A 177 -17.70 10.53 -1.69
N GLU A 178 -18.87 11.13 -1.59
CA GLU A 178 -20.15 10.54 -1.98
C GLU A 178 -20.15 9.97 -3.41
N VAL A 179 -19.54 10.68 -4.35
CA VAL A 179 -19.45 10.25 -5.75
C VAL A 179 -18.62 8.96 -5.92
N ILE A 180 -17.61 8.76 -5.09
CA ILE A 180 -16.81 7.53 -5.06
C ILE A 180 -17.63 6.39 -4.46
N LEU A 181 -18.30 6.64 -3.34
CA LEU A 181 -19.15 5.65 -2.68
C LEU A 181 -20.31 5.19 -3.54
N ALA A 182 -20.96 6.12 -4.23
CA ALA A 182 -22.05 5.83 -5.15
C ALA A 182 -21.58 4.95 -6.32
N GLY A 183 -20.39 5.23 -6.88
CA GLY A 183 -19.79 4.40 -7.93
C GLY A 183 -19.56 2.95 -7.47
N TYR A 184 -19.08 2.74 -6.26
CA TYR A 184 -18.92 1.40 -5.69
C TYR A 184 -20.26 0.70 -5.38
N ALA A 185 -21.23 1.43 -4.81
CA ALA A 185 -22.54 0.87 -4.51
C ALA A 185 -23.28 0.42 -5.79
N ALA A 186 -23.10 1.16 -6.88
CA ALA A 186 -23.70 0.82 -8.18
C ALA A 186 -23.13 -0.47 -8.81
N GLN A 187 -21.89 -0.87 -8.47
CA GLN A 187 -21.31 -2.13 -8.96
C GLN A 187 -21.95 -3.38 -8.33
N THR A 188 -22.51 -3.25 -7.13
CA THR A 188 -23.12 -4.36 -6.39
C THR A 188 -24.45 -3.92 -5.81
N PRO A 189 -25.50 -3.78 -6.65
CA PRO A 189 -26.80 -3.31 -6.21
C PRO A 189 -27.35 -4.14 -5.04
N GLY A 190 -27.86 -3.46 -4.01
CA GLY A 190 -28.41 -4.11 -2.83
C GLY A 190 -27.41 -4.60 -1.79
N ALA A 191 -26.10 -4.57 -2.05
CA ALA A 191 -25.08 -4.99 -1.08
C ALA A 191 -24.71 -3.88 -0.08
N PHE A 192 -24.82 -2.63 -0.50
CA PHE A 192 -24.40 -1.46 0.27
C PHE A 192 -25.45 -0.34 0.23
N LYS A 193 -25.37 0.54 1.22
CA LYS A 193 -26.13 1.80 1.26
C LYS A 193 -25.22 2.95 1.72
N LEU A 194 -25.47 4.14 1.18
CA LEU A 194 -24.86 5.37 1.65
C LEU A 194 -25.64 5.88 2.87
N ILE A 195 -24.92 6.45 3.83
CA ILE A 195 -25.49 6.91 5.09
C ILE A 195 -25.41 8.43 5.20
N GLY A 196 -26.56 9.03 5.48
CA GLY A 196 -26.66 10.45 5.81
C GLY A 196 -26.41 11.37 4.62
N LYS A 197 -26.33 12.66 4.93
CA LYS A 197 -25.88 13.69 3.96
C LYS A 197 -24.36 13.83 4.06
N PRO A 198 -23.70 14.26 2.98
CA PRO A 198 -22.29 14.61 3.05
C PRO A 198 -21.99 15.60 4.18
N PHE A 199 -20.94 15.31 4.95
CA PHE A 199 -20.54 16.12 6.13
C PHE A 199 -19.31 16.98 5.87
N SER A 200 -18.92 17.15 4.61
CA SER A 200 -17.86 18.06 4.18
C SER A 200 -18.17 18.63 2.78
N VAL A 201 -17.30 19.54 2.35
CA VAL A 201 -17.26 20.03 0.97
C VAL A 201 -15.90 19.68 0.39
N GLU A 202 -15.89 18.94 -0.70
CA GLU A 202 -14.70 18.53 -1.43
C GLU A 202 -14.73 19.11 -2.84
N LYS A 203 -13.74 19.96 -3.15
CA LYS A 203 -13.58 20.59 -4.46
C LYS A 203 -12.52 19.81 -5.23
N TYR A 204 -12.90 19.08 -6.28
CA TYR A 204 -11.95 18.37 -7.12
C TYR A 204 -11.31 19.28 -8.14
N GLY A 205 -9.98 19.36 -8.11
CA GLY A 205 -9.19 20.12 -9.06
C GLY A 205 -8.22 19.24 -9.85
N ILE A 206 -7.69 19.83 -10.90
CA ILE A 206 -6.63 19.23 -11.72
C ILE A 206 -5.30 19.71 -11.16
N GLY A 207 -4.53 18.79 -10.57
CA GLY A 207 -3.22 19.10 -9.99
C GLY A 207 -2.13 19.18 -11.06
N LEU A 208 -1.27 20.18 -10.96
CA LEU A 208 -0.14 20.43 -11.88
C LEU A 208 1.04 21.02 -11.12
N LEU A 209 2.20 21.15 -11.81
CA LEU A 209 3.42 21.64 -11.18
C LEU A 209 3.21 23.04 -10.56
N LYS A 210 3.75 23.20 -9.36
CA LYS A 210 3.66 24.49 -8.63
C LYS A 210 4.28 25.62 -9.44
N GLY A 211 3.51 26.68 -9.64
CA GLY A 211 3.95 27.87 -10.35
C GLY A 211 3.79 27.86 -11.87
N ASP A 212 3.36 26.76 -12.47
CA ASP A 212 3.03 26.70 -13.90
C ASP A 212 1.71 27.43 -14.19
N LYS A 213 1.80 28.75 -14.34
CA LYS A 213 0.65 29.62 -14.58
C LYS A 213 0.05 29.43 -15.97
N GLU A 214 0.89 29.12 -16.95
CA GLU A 214 0.45 28.94 -18.34
C GLU A 214 -0.40 27.69 -18.50
N LEU A 215 0.10 26.54 -18.03
CA LEU A 215 -0.66 25.29 -18.06
C LEU A 215 -1.94 25.40 -17.22
N ARG A 216 -1.87 26.03 -16.04
CA ARG A 216 -3.05 26.28 -15.19
C ARG A 216 -4.11 27.07 -15.93
N GLN A 217 -3.75 28.15 -16.63
CA GLN A 217 -4.69 28.95 -17.39
C GLN A 217 -5.34 28.13 -18.50
N LYS A 218 -4.56 27.39 -19.28
CA LYS A 218 -5.09 26.52 -20.35
C LYS A 218 -6.04 25.46 -19.81
N ILE A 219 -5.72 24.85 -18.65
CA ILE A 219 -6.61 23.87 -17.97
C ILE A 219 -7.92 24.56 -17.55
N ASN A 220 -7.85 25.74 -16.95
CA ASN A 220 -9.02 26.49 -16.52
C ASN A 220 -9.93 26.86 -17.72
N ASP A 221 -9.33 27.34 -18.82
CA ASP A 221 -10.06 27.65 -20.04
C ASP A 221 -10.74 26.41 -20.64
N ALA A 222 -10.07 25.26 -20.60
CA ALA A 222 -10.62 23.98 -21.03
C ALA A 222 -11.82 23.56 -20.17
N ILE A 223 -11.72 23.67 -18.83
CA ILE A 223 -12.82 23.36 -17.91
C ILE A 223 -14.02 24.27 -18.20
N VAL A 224 -13.81 25.58 -18.31
CA VAL A 224 -14.91 26.53 -18.62
C VAL A 224 -15.55 26.22 -19.96
N LYS A 225 -14.75 25.86 -20.97
CA LYS A 225 -15.25 25.49 -22.29
C LYS A 225 -16.09 24.20 -22.22
N MET A 226 -15.62 23.19 -21.49
CA MET A 226 -16.33 21.93 -21.26
C MET A 226 -17.67 22.15 -20.56
N GLN A 227 -17.71 23.03 -19.56
CA GLN A 227 -18.95 23.40 -18.86
C GLN A 227 -19.94 24.14 -19.79
N LYS A 228 -19.45 25.10 -20.59
CA LYS A 228 -20.29 25.89 -21.49
C LYS A 228 -20.80 25.10 -22.68
N SER A 229 -20.06 24.14 -23.18
CA SER A 229 -20.49 23.29 -24.32
C SER A 229 -21.49 22.20 -23.95
N GLY A 230 -21.75 21.98 -22.67
CA GLY A 230 -22.59 20.86 -22.19
C GLY A 230 -21.87 19.52 -22.09
N GLU A 231 -20.61 19.42 -22.56
CA GLU A 231 -19.84 18.19 -22.49
C GLU A 231 -19.60 17.73 -21.03
N TRP A 232 -19.45 18.70 -20.11
CA TRP A 232 -19.32 18.41 -18.69
C TRP A 232 -20.56 17.68 -18.15
N GLN A 233 -21.75 18.19 -18.47
CA GLN A 233 -23.03 17.58 -18.08
C GLN A 233 -23.18 16.18 -18.70
N ALA A 234 -22.92 16.07 -20.01
CA ALA A 234 -23.02 14.79 -20.72
C ALA A 234 -22.01 13.74 -20.15
N ALA A 235 -20.82 14.15 -19.78
CA ALA A 235 -19.82 13.27 -19.15
C ALA A 235 -20.27 12.83 -17.75
N PHE A 236 -20.84 13.75 -16.96
CA PHE A 236 -21.38 13.42 -15.63
C PHE A 236 -22.52 12.41 -15.73
N ASP A 237 -23.52 12.69 -16.55
CA ASP A 237 -24.73 11.85 -16.71
C ASP A 237 -24.37 10.45 -17.23
N ARG A 238 -23.42 10.36 -18.16
CA ARG A 238 -22.93 9.08 -18.69
C ARG A 238 -22.24 8.21 -17.65
N ASN A 239 -21.42 8.80 -16.78
CA ASN A 239 -20.56 8.06 -15.87
C ASN A 239 -21.10 7.91 -14.45
N LEU A 240 -21.78 8.93 -13.93
CA LEU A 240 -22.25 8.99 -12.54
C LEU A 240 -23.79 8.91 -12.44
N GLY A 241 -24.52 9.20 -13.52
CA GLY A 241 -25.96 8.97 -13.60
C GLY A 241 -26.39 7.55 -13.28
N PRO A 242 -25.71 6.50 -13.82
CA PRO A 242 -26.01 5.11 -13.48
C PRO A 242 -25.84 4.77 -11.99
N ALA A 243 -25.06 5.55 -11.24
CA ALA A 243 -24.92 5.42 -9.80
C ALA A 243 -26.01 6.16 -9.00
N GLY A 244 -27.03 6.67 -9.67
CA GLY A 244 -28.15 7.40 -9.05
C GLY A 244 -27.83 8.85 -8.69
N LEU A 245 -26.72 9.39 -9.17
CA LEU A 245 -26.32 10.77 -8.90
C LEU A 245 -26.89 11.72 -9.96
N SER A 246 -27.39 12.86 -9.50
CA SER A 246 -27.78 13.97 -10.38
C SER A 246 -26.64 14.98 -10.48
N ALA A 247 -26.38 15.48 -11.67
CA ALA A 247 -25.35 16.46 -11.89
C ALA A 247 -25.62 17.75 -11.08
N PRO A 248 -24.69 18.18 -10.24
CA PRO A 248 -24.80 19.50 -9.61
C PRO A 248 -24.55 20.61 -10.64
N ALA A 249 -24.83 21.86 -10.26
CA ALA A 249 -24.39 22.99 -11.07
C ALA A 249 -22.85 22.96 -11.22
N PRO A 250 -22.32 23.18 -12.44
CA PRO A 250 -20.88 23.23 -12.64
C PRO A 250 -20.22 24.28 -11.71
N PRO A 251 -19.17 23.92 -10.97
CA PRO A 251 -18.58 24.83 -10.00
C PRO A 251 -17.83 25.98 -10.67
N PRO A 252 -17.83 27.18 -10.06
CA PRO A 252 -16.98 28.27 -10.52
C PRO A 252 -15.51 27.93 -10.21
N LEU A 253 -14.60 28.50 -11.02
CA LEU A 253 -13.16 28.34 -10.80
C LEU A 253 -12.72 28.94 -9.45
N ASP A 254 -11.75 28.29 -8.82
CA ASP A 254 -11.12 28.81 -7.60
C ASP A 254 -10.08 29.88 -7.94
N THR A 255 -10.30 31.08 -7.42
CA THR A 255 -9.41 32.24 -7.61
C THR A 255 -8.26 32.28 -6.60
N ASN A 256 -8.37 31.55 -5.48
CA ASN A 256 -7.31 31.45 -4.48
C ASN A 256 -6.22 30.47 -4.93
N ILE A 257 -5.14 31.01 -5.49
CA ILE A 257 -4.06 30.22 -6.10
C ILE A 257 -3.08 29.66 -5.07
N ASP A 258 -2.79 30.42 -4.02
CA ASP A 258 -1.62 30.19 -3.15
C ASP A 258 -1.97 29.47 -1.83
N GLY A 259 -3.24 29.34 -1.50
CA GLY A 259 -3.67 28.85 -0.19
C GLY A 259 -3.49 29.91 0.92
N ALA A 260 -4.13 29.70 2.06
CA ALA A 260 -3.96 30.55 3.24
C ALA A 260 -2.63 30.22 3.94
N GLY A 261 -1.65 31.12 3.82
CA GLY A 261 -0.35 31.04 4.50
C GLY A 261 0.79 30.52 3.63
N GLY A 262 1.93 31.22 3.70
CA GLY A 262 3.19 30.83 3.06
C GLY A 262 3.67 29.46 3.57
N ALA A 263 4.49 28.79 2.77
CA ALA A 263 5.07 27.49 3.12
C ALA A 263 5.73 27.55 4.51
N LYS A 264 5.05 27.01 5.52
CA LYS A 264 5.66 26.82 6.83
C LYS A 264 6.70 25.71 6.69
N HIS A 265 7.94 26.02 7.03
CA HIS A 265 8.97 25.00 7.21
C HIS A 265 8.49 24.03 8.29
N VAL A 266 8.11 22.81 7.89
CA VAL A 266 7.63 21.80 8.85
C VAL A 266 8.85 21.28 9.59
N ASP A 267 8.92 21.55 10.88
CA ASP A 267 9.88 20.86 11.75
C ASP A 267 9.47 19.39 11.87
N LEU A 268 10.16 18.54 11.08
CA LEU A 268 9.88 17.11 11.00
C LEU A 268 10.11 16.40 12.34
N TRP A 269 11.13 16.82 13.09
CA TRP A 269 11.45 16.19 14.38
C TRP A 269 10.53 16.68 15.51
N GLY A 270 10.26 17.96 15.59
CA GLY A 270 9.34 18.51 16.58
C GLY A 270 7.91 17.98 16.41
N THR A 271 7.47 17.81 15.15
CA THR A 271 6.11 17.36 14.84
C THR A 271 5.95 15.84 14.85
N TYR A 272 6.95 15.08 14.35
CA TYR A 272 6.81 13.64 14.10
C TYR A 272 7.80 12.78 14.89
N GLY A 273 8.78 13.34 15.62
CA GLY A 273 9.82 12.57 16.30
C GLY A 273 9.29 11.45 17.19
N GLY A 274 8.31 11.74 18.05
CA GLY A 274 7.66 10.72 18.88
C GLY A 274 6.92 9.64 18.08
N LYS A 275 6.28 10.03 16.96
CA LYS A 275 5.59 9.08 16.07
C LYS A 275 6.59 8.18 15.35
N ILE A 276 7.74 8.72 14.91
CA ILE A 276 8.82 7.98 14.26
C ILE A 276 9.36 6.90 15.20
N LEU A 277 9.67 7.25 16.44
CA LEU A 277 10.15 6.29 17.44
C LEU A 277 9.11 5.18 17.70
N LYS A 278 7.84 5.55 17.85
CA LYS A 278 6.75 4.58 18.04
C LYS A 278 6.60 3.63 16.84
N ALA A 279 6.68 4.15 15.62
CA ALA A 279 6.56 3.34 14.41
C ALA A 279 7.73 2.37 14.24
N PHE A 280 8.97 2.80 14.50
CA PHE A 280 10.13 1.91 14.53
C PHE A 280 10.05 0.88 15.66
N TRP A 281 9.48 1.24 16.82
CA TRP A 281 9.22 0.28 17.89
C TRP A 281 8.23 -0.80 17.44
N THR A 282 7.16 -0.45 16.73
CA THR A 282 6.24 -1.43 16.12
C THR A 282 6.96 -2.34 15.12
N THR A 283 7.87 -1.79 14.28
CA THR A 283 8.72 -2.56 13.38
C THR A 283 9.57 -3.58 14.14
N ILE A 284 10.18 -3.18 15.26
CA ILE A 284 11.01 -4.06 16.11
C ILE A 284 10.15 -5.18 16.72
N GLN A 285 9.01 -4.84 17.31
CA GLN A 285 8.09 -5.83 17.91
C GLN A 285 7.63 -6.86 16.87
N LEU A 286 7.24 -6.39 15.68
CA LEU A 286 6.81 -7.26 14.59
C LEU A 286 7.93 -8.17 14.13
N THR A 287 9.16 -7.63 14.01
CA THR A 287 10.35 -8.41 13.65
C THR A 287 10.66 -9.49 14.69
N LEU A 288 10.66 -9.14 15.97
CA LEU A 288 11.00 -10.09 17.04
C LEU A 288 9.98 -11.23 17.13
N LEU A 289 8.69 -10.89 17.05
CA LEU A 289 7.63 -11.88 17.11
C LEU A 289 7.69 -12.83 15.90
N ALA A 290 7.82 -12.26 14.70
CA ALA A 290 7.92 -13.04 13.48
C ALA A 290 9.22 -13.87 13.41
N ALA A 291 10.35 -13.35 13.89
CA ALA A 291 11.61 -14.06 13.95
C ALA A 291 11.54 -15.28 14.88
N ALA A 292 10.97 -15.11 16.08
CA ALA A 292 10.80 -16.21 17.03
C ALA A 292 9.91 -17.31 16.42
N GLY A 293 8.76 -16.94 15.86
CA GLY A 293 7.88 -17.88 15.18
C GLY A 293 8.53 -18.58 13.98
N ALA A 294 9.29 -17.81 13.16
CA ALA A 294 9.97 -18.34 11.98
C ALA A 294 11.10 -19.31 12.34
N LEU A 295 11.86 -19.04 13.40
CA LEU A 295 12.90 -19.94 13.88
C LEU A 295 12.29 -21.27 14.38
N ILE A 296 11.21 -21.21 15.15
CA ILE A 296 10.52 -22.42 15.63
C ILE A 296 9.94 -23.20 14.44
N LEU A 297 9.10 -22.58 13.63
CA LEU A 297 8.44 -23.23 12.50
C LEU A 297 9.44 -23.72 11.45
N GLY A 298 10.47 -22.92 11.14
CA GLY A 298 11.51 -23.28 10.18
C GLY A 298 12.36 -24.46 10.66
N THR A 299 12.61 -24.56 11.96
CA THR A 299 13.30 -25.74 12.55
C THR A 299 12.43 -27.00 12.46
N VAL A 300 11.13 -26.90 12.76
CA VAL A 300 10.19 -27.99 12.59
C VAL A 300 10.13 -28.44 11.13
N LEU A 301 10.02 -27.51 10.19
CA LEU A 301 10.01 -27.82 8.76
C LEU A 301 11.32 -28.47 8.29
N ALA A 302 12.47 -28.03 8.79
CA ALA A 302 13.74 -28.67 8.50
C ALA A 302 13.79 -30.10 9.04
N ALA A 303 13.30 -30.35 10.26
CA ALA A 303 13.16 -31.68 10.83
C ALA A 303 12.22 -32.57 10.01
N MET A 304 11.07 -32.05 9.58
CA MET A 304 10.13 -32.80 8.72
C MET A 304 10.78 -33.21 7.38
N ARG A 305 11.54 -32.32 6.75
CA ARG A 305 12.19 -32.60 5.45
C ARG A 305 13.35 -33.59 5.54
N LEU A 306 13.91 -33.78 6.73
CA LEU A 306 14.95 -34.77 7.01
C LEU A 306 14.39 -36.07 7.55
N SER A 307 13.08 -36.10 7.87
CA SER A 307 12.41 -37.27 8.46
C SER A 307 12.49 -38.50 7.56
N PRO A 308 12.69 -39.69 8.12
CA PRO A 308 12.57 -40.94 7.40
C PRO A 308 11.13 -41.20 6.92
N VAL A 309 10.12 -40.52 7.51
CA VAL A 309 8.71 -40.66 7.15
C VAL A 309 8.39 -39.91 5.85
N PRO A 310 8.03 -40.60 4.75
CA PRO A 310 7.86 -39.96 3.44
C PRO A 310 6.80 -38.84 3.43
N VAL A 311 5.70 -39.02 4.16
CA VAL A 311 4.60 -38.04 4.24
C VAL A 311 5.08 -36.72 4.87
N LEU A 312 5.84 -36.76 5.97
CA LEU A 312 6.38 -35.58 6.62
C LEU A 312 7.37 -34.85 5.71
N ARG A 313 8.22 -35.61 5.03
CA ARG A 313 9.17 -35.06 4.07
C ARG A 313 8.48 -34.37 2.90
N TRP A 314 7.43 -34.98 2.37
CA TRP A 314 6.62 -34.40 1.29
C TRP A 314 5.92 -33.12 1.74
N LEU A 315 5.23 -33.14 2.91
CA LEU A 315 4.54 -31.97 3.47
C LEU A 315 5.50 -30.80 3.71
N GLY A 316 6.65 -31.05 4.35
CA GLY A 316 7.64 -30.01 4.58
C GLY A 316 8.22 -29.44 3.29
N THR A 317 8.41 -30.28 2.26
CA THR A 317 8.90 -29.83 0.94
C THR A 317 7.84 -29.04 0.19
N ALA A 318 6.59 -29.50 0.19
CA ALA A 318 5.47 -28.80 -0.44
C ALA A 318 5.27 -27.41 0.18
N TYR A 319 5.27 -27.34 1.53
CA TYR A 319 5.17 -26.05 2.22
C TYR A 319 6.25 -25.06 1.77
N VAL A 320 7.52 -25.47 1.83
CA VAL A 320 8.63 -24.58 1.48
C VAL A 320 8.55 -24.13 0.02
N ASN A 321 8.23 -25.05 -0.89
CA ASN A 321 8.12 -24.73 -2.31
C ASN A 321 6.96 -23.77 -2.61
N VAL A 322 5.80 -23.97 -1.99
CA VAL A 322 4.64 -23.10 -2.18
C VAL A 322 4.90 -21.72 -1.58
N VAL A 323 5.26 -21.68 -0.30
CA VAL A 323 5.39 -20.38 0.43
C VAL A 323 6.52 -19.55 -0.11
N ARG A 324 7.69 -20.14 -0.39
CA ARG A 324 8.85 -19.41 -0.91
C ARG A 324 8.62 -18.81 -2.30
N ASN A 325 7.82 -19.46 -3.14
CA ASN A 325 7.50 -19.00 -4.49
C ASN A 325 6.23 -18.13 -4.55
N THR A 326 5.57 -17.91 -3.41
CA THR A 326 4.43 -16.99 -3.30
C THR A 326 4.93 -15.60 -2.87
N PRO A 327 4.52 -14.50 -3.53
CA PRO A 327 4.86 -13.16 -3.10
C PRO A 327 4.41 -12.90 -1.66
N LEU A 328 5.29 -12.31 -0.85
CA LEU A 328 4.99 -12.02 0.57
C LEU A 328 3.72 -11.17 0.73
N THR A 329 3.51 -10.22 -0.18
CA THR A 329 2.30 -9.38 -0.17
C THR A 329 1.02 -10.22 -0.22
N LEU A 330 0.98 -11.25 -1.08
CA LEU A 330 -0.18 -12.15 -1.15
C LEU A 330 -0.39 -12.93 0.14
N ILE A 331 0.68 -13.36 0.79
CA ILE A 331 0.60 -14.07 2.07
C ILE A 331 0.03 -13.15 3.16
N ILE A 332 0.50 -11.91 3.24
CA ILE A 332 0.00 -10.91 4.21
C ILE A 332 -1.47 -10.59 3.94
N LEU A 333 -1.85 -10.37 2.68
CA LEU A 333 -3.24 -10.13 2.30
C LEU A 333 -4.13 -11.33 2.59
N PHE A 334 -3.66 -12.57 2.34
CA PHE A 334 -4.39 -13.78 2.70
C PHE A 334 -4.58 -13.91 4.21
N CYS A 335 -3.56 -13.58 5.02
CA CYS A 335 -3.73 -13.56 6.48
C CYS A 335 -4.78 -12.54 6.91
N SER A 336 -4.77 -11.33 6.35
CA SER A 336 -5.74 -10.28 6.71
C SER A 336 -7.14 -10.58 6.17
N PHE A 337 -7.29 -10.74 4.85
CA PHE A 337 -8.60 -10.91 4.21
C PHE A 337 -9.12 -12.35 4.29
N GLY A 338 -8.26 -13.35 4.13
CA GLY A 338 -8.66 -14.75 4.20
C GLY A 338 -8.96 -15.19 5.65
N ILE A 339 -7.95 -15.12 6.53
CA ILE A 339 -8.08 -15.61 7.90
C ILE A 339 -8.89 -14.62 8.75
N GLY A 340 -8.51 -13.34 8.74
CA GLY A 340 -9.13 -12.32 9.59
C GLY A 340 -10.56 -12.02 9.17
N ASN A 341 -10.78 -11.72 7.89
CA ASN A 341 -12.05 -11.20 7.43
C ASN A 341 -13.02 -12.30 6.97
N THR A 342 -12.57 -13.24 6.11
CA THR A 342 -13.45 -14.25 5.52
C THR A 342 -13.75 -15.37 6.53
N LEU A 343 -12.73 -15.90 7.20
CA LEU A 343 -12.92 -16.95 8.22
C LEU A 343 -13.34 -16.38 9.58
N ARG A 344 -13.32 -15.05 9.74
CA ARG A 344 -13.66 -14.31 10.98
C ARG A 344 -12.90 -14.81 12.21
N ILE A 345 -11.67 -15.30 12.01
CA ILE A 345 -10.80 -15.73 13.11
C ILE A 345 -10.20 -14.47 13.74
N THR A 346 -10.74 -14.07 14.89
CA THR A 346 -10.22 -12.95 15.68
C THR A 346 -9.13 -13.45 16.62
N LEU A 347 -7.95 -12.84 16.50
CA LEU A 347 -6.81 -13.15 17.38
C LEU A 347 -6.78 -12.24 18.63
N VAL A 348 -7.80 -11.41 18.81
CA VAL A 348 -7.95 -10.40 19.88
C VAL A 348 -9.40 -10.36 20.31
N ASP A 349 -9.65 -9.80 21.51
CA ASP A 349 -11.02 -9.51 21.93
C ASP A 349 -11.66 -8.50 20.94
N PRO A 350 -12.77 -8.87 20.27
CA PRO A 350 -13.43 -8.00 19.31
C PRO A 350 -13.95 -6.69 19.90
N HIS A 351 -14.19 -6.66 21.23
CA HIS A 351 -14.69 -5.50 21.95
C HIS A 351 -13.60 -4.54 22.42
N SER A 352 -12.31 -4.87 22.17
CA SER A 352 -11.21 -3.96 22.52
C SER A 352 -11.22 -2.72 21.62
N THR A 353 -10.90 -1.56 22.20
CA THR A 353 -10.74 -0.29 21.48
C THR A 353 -9.64 -0.32 20.42
N THR A 354 -8.68 -1.27 20.54
CA THR A 354 -7.55 -1.45 19.64
C THR A 354 -7.68 -2.71 18.77
N ALA A 355 -8.87 -3.35 18.77
CA ALA A 355 -9.08 -4.65 18.14
C ALA A 355 -8.58 -4.74 16.70
N VAL A 356 -8.81 -3.71 15.87
CA VAL A 356 -8.36 -3.68 14.46
C VAL A 356 -6.84 -3.61 14.38
N VAL A 357 -6.23 -2.72 15.14
CA VAL A 357 -4.77 -2.48 15.11
C VAL A 357 -4.03 -3.73 15.59
N ASP A 358 -4.50 -4.31 16.71
CA ASP A 358 -3.88 -5.48 17.31
C ASP A 358 -4.11 -6.74 16.47
N SER A 359 -5.29 -6.89 15.85
CA SER A 359 -5.58 -7.99 14.95
C SER A 359 -4.68 -7.94 13.71
N ASN A 360 -4.58 -6.77 13.05
CA ASN A 360 -3.71 -6.60 11.89
C ASN A 360 -2.24 -6.83 12.22
N PHE A 361 -1.78 -6.38 13.38
CA PHE A 361 -0.42 -6.63 13.87
C PHE A 361 -0.16 -8.13 14.02
N ARG A 362 -1.07 -8.89 14.65
CA ARG A 362 -0.92 -10.33 14.84
C ARG A 362 -1.01 -11.12 13.53
N LEU A 363 -1.90 -10.72 12.62
CA LEU A 363 -2.03 -11.33 11.29
C LEU A 363 -0.80 -11.04 10.41
N ALA A 364 -0.24 -9.83 10.50
CA ALA A 364 1.03 -9.50 9.86
C ALA A 364 2.18 -10.36 10.41
N ALA A 365 2.27 -10.49 11.74
CA ALA A 365 3.28 -11.33 12.39
C ALA A 365 3.15 -12.79 11.95
N LEU A 366 1.92 -13.31 11.83
CA LEU A 366 1.66 -14.66 11.32
C LEU A 366 2.14 -14.83 9.88
N GLY A 367 1.78 -13.91 8.98
CA GLY A 367 2.18 -13.96 7.58
C GLY A 367 3.70 -13.88 7.40
N LEU A 368 4.36 -12.97 8.13
CA LEU A 368 5.81 -12.84 8.15
C LEU A 368 6.48 -14.11 8.73
N THR A 369 5.91 -14.71 9.77
CA THR A 369 6.37 -15.97 10.35
C THR A 369 6.32 -17.09 9.32
N VAL A 370 5.16 -17.30 8.70
CA VAL A 370 4.94 -18.33 7.68
C VAL A 370 5.92 -18.16 6.52
N TYR A 371 6.05 -16.95 6.00
CA TYR A 371 6.98 -16.67 4.90
C TYR A 371 8.44 -16.92 5.28
N THR A 372 8.89 -16.31 6.39
CA THR A 372 10.30 -16.36 6.82
C THR A 372 10.72 -17.76 7.25
N ALA A 373 9.81 -18.58 7.81
CA ALA A 373 10.08 -19.95 8.19
C ALA A 373 10.56 -20.82 7.01
N SER A 374 10.10 -20.54 5.78
CA SER A 374 10.56 -21.25 4.59
C SER A 374 12.05 -21.03 4.33
N PHE A 375 12.55 -19.80 4.54
CA PHE A 375 13.96 -19.44 4.38
C PHE A 375 14.81 -19.95 5.53
N VAL A 376 14.31 -19.90 6.77
CA VAL A 376 14.98 -20.53 7.93
C VAL A 376 15.15 -22.01 7.71
N CYS A 377 14.10 -22.71 7.24
CA CYS A 377 14.15 -24.14 6.92
C CYS A 377 15.25 -24.45 5.90
N GLU A 378 15.31 -23.71 4.78
CA GLU A 378 16.35 -23.92 3.76
C GLU A 378 17.75 -23.64 4.30
N THR A 379 17.89 -22.58 5.10
CA THR A 379 19.15 -22.22 5.73
C THR A 379 19.64 -23.33 6.67
N LEU A 380 18.77 -23.84 7.56
CA LEU A 380 19.09 -24.93 8.45
C LEU A 380 19.43 -26.21 7.71
N ARG A 381 18.65 -26.55 6.66
CA ARG A 381 18.92 -27.70 5.81
C ARG A 381 20.30 -27.62 5.14
N SER A 382 20.66 -26.42 4.64
CA SER A 382 22.01 -26.19 4.10
C SER A 382 23.08 -26.42 5.15
N GLY A 383 22.87 -25.94 6.38
CA GLY A 383 23.78 -26.19 7.51
C GLY A 383 23.92 -27.67 7.87
N ILE A 384 22.82 -28.40 7.89
CA ILE A 384 22.84 -29.85 8.18
C ILE A 384 23.66 -30.59 7.12
N ASN A 385 23.55 -30.21 5.85
CA ASN A 385 24.33 -30.82 4.78
C ASN A 385 25.85 -30.57 4.90
N THR A 386 26.29 -29.66 5.75
CA THR A 386 27.72 -29.45 6.04
C THR A 386 28.27 -30.40 7.11
N VAL A 387 27.40 -31.09 7.85
CA VAL A 387 27.78 -32.06 8.88
C VAL A 387 28.21 -33.36 8.21
N PRO A 388 29.41 -33.90 8.52
CA PRO A 388 29.88 -35.16 7.92
C PRO A 388 28.88 -36.31 8.16
N LEU A 389 28.56 -37.05 7.11
CA LEU A 389 27.60 -38.18 7.15
C LEU A 389 27.98 -39.23 8.22
N GLY A 390 29.25 -39.48 8.40
CA GLY A 390 29.75 -40.42 9.39
C GLY A 390 29.33 -40.13 10.85
N GLN A 391 29.09 -38.85 11.18
CA GLN A 391 28.59 -38.50 12.52
C GLN A 391 27.13 -38.94 12.73
N ALA A 392 26.30 -38.77 11.70
CA ALA A 392 24.93 -39.24 11.75
C ALA A 392 24.82 -40.77 11.73
N GLU A 393 25.78 -41.43 11.06
CA GLU A 393 25.86 -42.91 11.01
C GLU A 393 26.35 -43.47 12.33
N ALA A 394 27.43 -42.89 12.91
CA ALA A 394 27.92 -43.26 14.23
C ALA A 394 26.85 -43.13 15.33
N ALA A 395 26.07 -42.01 15.30
CA ALA A 395 24.99 -41.81 16.23
C ALA A 395 23.92 -42.93 16.13
N ARG A 396 23.58 -43.34 14.90
CA ARG A 396 22.64 -44.46 14.66
C ARG A 396 23.20 -45.79 15.13
N SER A 397 24.50 -46.03 14.91
CA SER A 397 25.18 -47.28 15.39
C SER A 397 25.19 -47.36 16.92
N LEU A 398 25.15 -46.22 17.62
CA LEU A 398 24.98 -46.16 19.08
C LEU A 398 23.55 -46.25 19.54
N GLY A 399 22.57 -46.50 18.63
CA GLY A 399 21.17 -46.71 18.96
C GLY A 399 20.36 -45.42 19.16
N LEU A 400 20.89 -44.24 18.78
CA LEU A 400 20.17 -42.97 18.88
C LEU A 400 18.99 -42.94 17.85
N SER A 401 17.79 -42.67 18.36
CA SER A 401 16.64 -42.43 17.51
C SER A 401 16.84 -41.23 16.57
N PHE A 402 16.03 -41.13 15.51
CA PHE A 402 16.09 -39.99 14.58
C PHE A 402 15.98 -38.64 15.32
N GLY A 403 15.04 -38.49 16.26
CA GLY A 403 14.85 -37.28 17.04
C GLY A 403 16.06 -36.95 17.93
N GLN A 404 16.68 -37.94 18.55
CA GLN A 404 17.88 -37.79 19.38
C GLN A 404 19.07 -37.38 18.51
N ASN A 405 19.31 -38.03 17.38
CA ASN A 405 20.38 -37.68 16.45
C ASN A 405 20.19 -36.26 15.91
N LEU A 406 18.99 -35.90 15.51
CA LEU A 406 18.67 -34.55 15.03
C LEU A 406 18.94 -33.50 16.12
N ARG A 407 18.42 -33.69 17.35
CA ARG A 407 18.50 -32.72 18.44
C ARG A 407 19.90 -32.59 19.03
N LEU A 408 20.59 -33.73 19.22
CA LEU A 408 21.87 -33.76 19.95
C LEU A 408 23.11 -33.58 19.06
N ILE A 409 23.03 -34.00 17.78
CA ILE A 409 24.17 -34.02 16.88
C ILE A 409 24.01 -33.00 15.73
N LEU A 410 22.93 -33.11 14.95
CA LEU A 410 22.80 -32.39 13.70
C LEU A 410 22.42 -30.92 13.89
N LEU A 411 21.36 -30.61 14.65
CA LEU A 411 20.87 -29.23 14.82
C LEU A 411 21.91 -28.30 15.50
N PRO A 412 22.62 -28.70 16.60
CA PRO A 412 23.59 -27.81 17.20
C PRO A 412 24.75 -27.45 16.27
N GLN A 413 25.19 -28.38 15.43
CA GLN A 413 26.23 -28.12 14.45
C GLN A 413 25.72 -27.28 13.27
N ALA A 414 24.52 -27.61 12.78
CA ALA A 414 23.87 -26.87 11.72
C ALA A 414 23.66 -25.39 12.11
N PHE A 415 23.13 -25.12 13.31
CA PHE A 415 22.95 -23.75 13.79
C PHE A 415 24.28 -22.96 13.79
N ARG A 416 25.38 -23.57 14.26
CA ARG A 416 26.70 -22.95 14.23
C ARG A 416 27.16 -22.65 12.79
N ALA A 417 26.94 -23.58 11.88
CA ALA A 417 27.35 -23.43 10.47
C ALA A 417 26.56 -22.33 9.72
N VAL A 418 25.34 -22.01 10.16
CA VAL A 418 24.44 -21.08 9.46
C VAL A 418 24.19 -19.77 10.20
N VAL A 419 24.97 -19.42 11.20
CA VAL A 419 24.83 -18.16 11.96
C VAL A 419 24.76 -16.96 11.01
N ASN A 420 25.71 -16.81 10.08
CA ASN A 420 25.73 -15.71 9.12
C ASN A 420 24.53 -15.74 8.14
N PRO A 421 24.20 -16.86 7.48
CA PRO A 421 23.01 -16.95 6.66
C PRO A 421 21.71 -16.64 7.41
N LEU A 422 21.55 -17.11 8.66
CA LEU A 422 20.40 -16.75 9.50
C LEU A 422 20.34 -15.26 9.79
N GLY A 423 21.49 -14.62 10.05
CA GLY A 423 21.57 -13.17 10.17
C GLY A 423 21.03 -12.45 8.94
N SER A 424 21.38 -12.92 7.74
CA SER A 424 20.87 -12.37 6.48
C SER A 424 19.36 -12.54 6.35
N VAL A 425 18.80 -13.68 6.75
CA VAL A 425 17.35 -13.93 6.76
C VAL A 425 16.64 -12.96 7.73
N LEU A 426 17.21 -12.73 8.92
CA LEU A 426 16.62 -11.80 9.90
C LEU A 426 16.72 -10.35 9.45
N ILE A 427 17.82 -9.93 8.81
CA ILE A 427 17.93 -8.60 8.20
C ILE A 427 16.89 -8.41 7.09
N ALA A 428 16.67 -9.44 6.27
CA ALA A 428 15.60 -9.42 5.27
C ALA A 428 14.22 -9.31 5.92
N LEU A 429 13.98 -10.02 7.03
CA LEU A 429 12.72 -9.93 7.79
C LEU A 429 12.46 -8.50 8.27
N VAL A 430 13.46 -7.79 8.85
CA VAL A 430 13.31 -6.38 9.25
C VAL A 430 12.77 -5.52 8.08
N LYS A 431 13.30 -5.71 6.89
CA LYS A 431 12.84 -4.98 5.69
C LYS A 431 11.46 -5.44 5.24
N ASN A 432 11.18 -6.72 5.32
CA ASN A 432 9.90 -7.30 4.91
C ASN A 432 8.71 -6.87 5.79
N THR A 433 8.96 -6.40 7.04
CA THR A 433 7.90 -5.85 7.89
C THR A 433 7.18 -4.67 7.24
N THR A 434 7.83 -3.92 6.33
CA THR A 434 7.24 -2.79 5.60
C THR A 434 6.00 -3.17 4.78
N ILE A 435 5.88 -4.45 4.39
CA ILE A 435 4.71 -4.95 3.65
C ILE A 435 3.46 -4.97 4.54
N ALA A 436 3.62 -5.02 5.87
CA ALA A 436 2.50 -4.97 6.80
C ALA A 436 1.72 -3.64 6.74
N SER A 437 2.33 -2.58 6.20
CA SER A 437 1.63 -1.33 5.89
C SER A 437 0.44 -1.51 4.95
N ALA A 438 0.48 -2.52 4.05
CA ALA A 438 -0.60 -2.79 3.10
C ALA A 438 -1.92 -3.23 3.78
N ILE A 439 -1.83 -3.78 4.99
CA ILE A 439 -2.99 -4.13 5.83
C ILE A 439 -3.16 -3.16 7.01
N GLY A 440 -2.51 -1.98 6.94
CA GLY A 440 -2.69 -0.88 7.89
C GLY A 440 -2.00 -1.06 9.24
N VAL A 441 -0.95 -1.86 9.33
CA VAL A 441 -0.09 -1.90 10.53
C VAL A 441 0.70 -0.60 10.61
N ALA A 442 0.58 0.11 11.74
CA ALA A 442 1.25 1.41 11.96
C ALA A 442 2.75 1.25 12.29
N GLU A 443 3.49 0.64 11.37
CA GLU A 443 4.93 0.47 11.41
C GLU A 443 5.64 1.59 10.59
N ALA A 444 6.97 1.53 10.52
CA ALA A 444 7.77 2.60 9.94
C ALA A 444 7.36 3.00 8.51
N ALA A 445 7.04 2.04 7.62
CA ALA A 445 6.69 2.36 6.24
C ALA A 445 5.31 3.04 6.11
N LEU A 446 4.33 2.67 6.94
CA LEU A 446 3.03 3.36 6.94
C LEU A 446 3.18 4.81 7.37
N LEU A 447 3.95 5.07 8.45
CA LEU A 447 4.21 6.44 8.90
C LEU A 447 5.02 7.22 7.86
N MET A 448 6.00 6.60 7.20
CA MET A 448 6.75 7.23 6.12
C MET A 448 5.82 7.71 4.99
N LYS A 449 4.89 6.86 4.53
CA LYS A 449 3.88 7.22 3.52
C LYS A 449 3.05 8.42 3.99
N GLU A 450 2.56 8.38 5.23
CA GLU A 450 1.76 9.46 5.83
C GLU A 450 2.56 10.77 5.94
N MET A 451 3.83 10.71 6.36
CA MET A 451 4.69 11.89 6.47
C MET A 451 5.01 12.49 5.10
N ILE A 452 5.36 11.66 4.10
CA ILE A 452 5.62 12.13 2.73
C ILE A 452 4.40 12.87 2.21
N GLU A 453 3.23 12.33 2.43
CA GLU A 453 1.97 12.93 2.03
C GLU A 453 1.71 14.27 2.71
N ASN A 454 1.81 14.31 4.05
CA ASN A 454 1.51 15.51 4.81
C ASN A 454 2.54 16.63 4.61
N THR A 455 3.80 16.29 4.31
CA THR A 455 4.90 17.24 4.21
C THR A 455 5.42 17.47 2.78
N ALA A 456 5.13 16.55 1.84
CA ALA A 456 5.74 16.43 0.49
C ALA A 456 7.28 16.46 0.49
N ALA A 457 7.91 16.24 1.62
CA ALA A 457 9.36 16.25 1.78
C ALA A 457 9.95 14.86 1.53
N LEU A 458 9.75 14.31 0.30
CA LEU A 458 10.12 12.93 -0.07
C LEU A 458 11.57 12.60 0.31
N LEU A 459 12.53 13.44 -0.08
CA LEU A 459 13.94 13.16 0.17
C LEU A 459 14.29 13.25 1.66
N ALA A 460 13.79 14.26 2.38
CA ALA A 460 14.05 14.41 3.80
C ALA A 460 13.42 13.28 4.62
N VAL A 461 12.15 13.00 4.39
CA VAL A 461 11.45 11.90 5.07
C VAL A 461 12.06 10.55 4.68
N GLY A 462 12.27 10.31 3.38
CA GLY A 462 12.90 9.08 2.89
C GLY A 462 14.28 8.84 3.51
N SER A 463 15.10 9.90 3.66
CA SER A 463 16.41 9.79 4.30
C SER A 463 16.32 9.45 5.80
N ILE A 464 15.36 10.03 6.53
CA ILE A 464 15.14 9.72 7.96
C ILE A 464 14.78 8.23 8.13
N PHE A 465 13.85 7.72 7.33
CA PHE A 465 13.43 6.32 7.44
C PHE A 465 14.49 5.36 6.91
N ALA A 466 15.23 5.70 5.84
CA ALA A 466 16.37 4.92 5.38
C ALA A 466 17.45 4.81 6.46
N ALA A 467 17.81 5.94 7.09
CA ALA A 467 18.74 5.96 8.22
C ALA A 467 18.21 5.10 9.39
N GLY A 468 16.94 5.19 9.74
CA GLY A 468 16.31 4.37 10.77
C GLY A 468 16.41 2.86 10.48
N PHE A 469 16.16 2.43 9.24
CA PHE A 469 16.35 1.02 8.86
C PHE A 469 17.83 0.60 8.87
N VAL A 470 18.77 1.48 8.51
CA VAL A 470 20.21 1.21 8.64
C VAL A 470 20.59 1.03 10.10
N VAL A 471 20.10 1.89 11.00
CA VAL A 471 20.33 1.79 12.46
C VAL A 471 19.80 0.46 13.03
N LEU A 472 18.70 -0.08 12.48
CA LEU A 472 18.19 -1.39 12.89
C LEU A 472 18.99 -2.56 12.30
N THR A 473 19.34 -2.49 11.03
CA THR A 473 19.90 -3.63 10.29
C THR A 473 21.42 -3.75 10.42
N LEU A 474 22.14 -2.64 10.51
CA LEU A 474 23.61 -2.64 10.62
C LEU A 474 24.11 -3.33 11.89
N PRO A 475 23.58 -3.03 13.11
CA PRO A 475 23.98 -3.74 14.33
C PRO A 475 23.68 -5.24 14.25
N LEU A 476 22.56 -5.65 13.65
CA LEU A 476 22.25 -7.05 13.42
C LEU A 476 23.31 -7.71 12.54
N GLY A 477 23.69 -7.08 11.43
CA GLY A 477 24.75 -7.59 10.54
C GLY A 477 26.09 -7.76 11.25
N LEU A 478 26.49 -6.75 12.04
CA LEU A 478 27.72 -6.80 12.83
C LEU A 478 27.68 -7.89 13.91
N LEU A 479 26.54 -8.02 14.61
CA LEU A 479 26.32 -9.05 15.63
C LEU A 479 26.45 -10.46 15.04
N PHE A 480 25.72 -10.74 13.95
CA PHE A 480 25.77 -12.06 13.32
C PHE A 480 27.13 -12.34 12.68
N GLY A 481 27.80 -11.31 12.13
CA GLY A 481 29.17 -11.44 11.65
C GLY A 481 30.16 -11.79 12.77
N TRP A 482 30.01 -11.15 13.93
CA TRP A 482 30.84 -11.48 15.13
C TRP A 482 30.52 -12.88 15.68
N LEU A 483 29.21 -13.21 15.82
CA LEU A 483 28.79 -14.55 16.27
C LEU A 483 29.29 -15.63 15.31
N GLY A 484 29.20 -15.39 14.00
CA GLY A 484 29.66 -16.33 12.98
C GLY A 484 31.16 -16.61 13.11
N LYS A 485 31.98 -15.58 13.38
CA LYS A 485 33.44 -15.76 13.65
C LYS A 485 33.68 -16.51 14.95
N ARG A 486 32.94 -16.20 16.02
CA ARG A 486 33.14 -16.79 17.35
C ARG A 486 32.72 -18.26 17.41
N TYR A 487 31.65 -18.64 16.70
CA TYR A 487 31.09 -20.00 16.66
C TYR A 487 31.45 -20.78 15.40
N ALA A 488 32.36 -20.23 14.57
CA ALA A 488 32.83 -20.95 13.39
C ALA A 488 33.34 -22.34 13.79
N VAL A 489 32.85 -23.35 13.10
CA VAL A 489 33.39 -24.71 13.25
C VAL A 489 34.76 -24.70 12.60
N VAL A 490 35.80 -24.85 13.39
CA VAL A 490 37.18 -25.08 12.88
C VAL A 490 37.11 -26.40 12.12
N ARG A 491 37.33 -26.34 10.82
CA ARG A 491 37.45 -27.52 9.93
C ARG A 491 38.82 -28.13 10.02
#